data_24a3a18625c2569df3438ea9fd2e68fd
#
_entry.id   24a3a18625c2569df3438ea9fd2e68fd
#
_cell.length_a   1.000
_cell.length_b   1.000
_cell.length_c   1.000
_cell.angle_alpha   90.00
_cell.angle_beta   90.00
_cell.angle_gamma   90.00
#
_symmetry.space_group_name_H-M   'P 1'
#
loop_
_entity.id
_entity.type
_entity.pdbx_description
1 polymer ?
#
loop_
_entity_poly.entity_id
_entity_poly.type
_entity_poly.pdbx_seq_one_letter_code
_entity_poly.pdbx_strand_id
1 'polypeptide(L)'
;MEYEVTFSSGMKALGGTCACRLMHLSPESSAFILQRAENGGERLLLGDVRRLGPEALPVLSPEECAALGCIPDEVMDALPDDVIVLCRMRIPREKPQDAGFDLRRLVLVNRRNGMALEAERPGAPLIPLAPRR
;
A
#
# COMPACT_ATOMS: atom_id res chain seq x y z
N MET A 1 11.48 0.04 -10.69
CA MET A 1 12.11 0.63 -9.50
C MET A 1 11.81 -0.23 -8.28
N GLU A 2 12.81 -0.48 -7.48
CA GLU A 2 12.73 -1.32 -6.30
C GLU A 2 13.02 -0.52 -5.04
N TYR A 3 12.30 -0.83 -3.96
CA TYR A 3 12.52 -0.24 -2.66
C TYR A 3 12.69 -1.33 -1.61
N GLU A 4 13.69 -1.20 -0.75
CA GLU A 4 13.78 -2.03 0.44
C GLU A 4 12.97 -1.36 1.53
N VAL A 5 12.03 -2.11 2.13
CA VAL A 5 11.11 -1.57 3.13
C VAL A 5 11.13 -2.43 4.38
N THR A 6 10.90 -1.79 5.52
CA THR A 6 10.91 -2.45 6.82
C THR A 6 9.59 -2.18 7.54
N PHE A 7 8.90 -3.26 7.88
CA PHE A 7 7.67 -3.21 8.69
C PHE A 7 8.04 -3.48 10.14
N SER A 8 8.01 -2.46 10.99
CA SER A 8 8.42 -2.61 12.40
C SER A 8 7.59 -3.66 13.15
N SER A 9 6.33 -3.82 12.79
CA SER A 9 5.44 -4.82 13.39
C SER A 9 5.30 -6.09 12.54
N GLY A 10 6.06 -6.19 11.45
CA GLY A 10 5.96 -7.29 10.51
C GLY A 10 4.79 -7.14 9.55
N MET A 11 4.88 -7.83 8.42
CA MET A 11 3.81 -7.88 7.42
C MET A 11 3.04 -9.20 7.58
N LYS A 12 1.86 -9.14 8.18
CA LYS A 12 1.06 -10.36 8.50
C LYS A 12 0.77 -11.20 7.29
N ALA A 13 0.41 -10.58 6.18
CA ALA A 13 0.09 -11.30 4.95
C ALA A 13 1.29 -12.04 4.35
N LEU A 14 2.50 -11.72 4.78
CA LEU A 14 3.73 -12.39 4.37
C LEU A 14 4.40 -13.13 5.53
N GLY A 15 3.59 -13.66 6.44
CA GLY A 15 4.09 -14.49 7.55
C GLY A 15 4.75 -13.71 8.68
N GLY A 16 4.48 -12.42 8.80
CA GLY A 16 5.03 -11.58 9.87
C GLY A 16 6.45 -11.08 9.61
N THR A 17 6.96 -11.22 8.38
CA THR A 17 8.29 -10.74 8.04
C THR A 17 8.38 -9.21 8.16
N CYS A 18 9.53 -8.72 8.64
CA CYS A 18 9.77 -7.29 8.74
C CYS A 18 10.44 -6.73 7.49
N ALA A 19 11.38 -7.45 6.92
CA ALA A 19 12.11 -7.00 5.74
C ALA A 19 11.42 -7.44 4.46
N CYS A 20 11.05 -6.48 3.62
CA CYS A 20 10.36 -6.73 2.36
C CYS A 20 10.99 -5.93 1.23
N ARG A 21 10.64 -6.31 0.02
CA ARG A 21 11.04 -5.61 -1.20
C ARG A 21 9.79 -5.18 -1.94
N LEU A 22 9.69 -3.91 -2.22
CA LEU A 22 8.59 -3.33 -2.96
C LEU A 22 9.05 -2.99 -4.37
N MET A 23 8.36 -3.51 -5.37
CA MET A 23 8.70 -3.28 -6.77
C MET A 23 7.57 -2.57 -7.49
N HIS A 24 7.88 -1.44 -8.13
CA HIS A 24 6.97 -0.77 -9.04
C HIS A 24 7.13 -1.41 -10.41
N LEU A 25 6.05 -1.94 -10.98
CA LEU A 25 6.12 -2.72 -12.22
C LEU A 25 6.54 -1.85 -13.41
N SER A 26 6.03 -0.63 -13.51
CA SER A 26 6.48 0.34 -14.50
C SER A 26 6.07 1.75 -14.06
N PRO A 27 6.75 2.81 -14.56
CA PRO A 27 6.40 4.18 -14.17
C PRO A 27 4.95 4.59 -14.49
N GLU A 28 4.36 4.00 -15.54
CA GLU A 28 2.99 4.31 -15.94
C GLU A 28 1.96 3.43 -15.24
N SER A 29 2.39 2.36 -14.59
CA SER A 29 1.49 1.42 -13.93
C SER A 29 1.16 1.88 -12.52
N SER A 30 -0.08 1.61 -12.10
CA SER A 30 -0.47 1.75 -10.71
C SER A 30 -0.14 0.51 -9.88
N ALA A 31 0.47 -0.50 -10.50
CA ALA A 31 0.69 -1.79 -9.85
C ALA A 31 2.07 -1.90 -9.21
N PHE A 32 2.08 -2.41 -7.99
CA PHE A 32 3.29 -2.73 -7.23
C PHE A 32 3.23 -4.17 -6.78
N ILE A 33 4.39 -4.76 -6.57
CA ILE A 33 4.50 -6.09 -5.96
C ILE A 33 5.32 -5.97 -4.67
N LEU A 34 4.78 -6.53 -3.60
CA LEU A 34 5.47 -6.64 -2.32
C LEU A 34 5.81 -8.09 -2.06
N GLN A 35 7.07 -8.37 -1.73
CA GLN A 35 7.53 -9.71 -1.40
C GLN A 35 8.55 -9.67 -0.26
N ARG A 36 8.79 -10.83 0.35
CA ARG A 36 9.81 -10.96 1.39
C ARG A 36 11.19 -10.68 0.78
N ALA A 37 12.03 -10.00 1.55
CA ALA A 37 13.39 -9.68 1.08
C ALA A 37 14.24 -10.94 0.90
N GLU A 38 13.96 -11.97 1.74
CA GLU A 38 14.64 -13.25 1.69
C GLU A 38 13.81 -14.24 0.90
N ASN A 39 14.21 -15.12 0.18
CA ASN A 39 13.54 -16.31 -0.37
C ASN A 39 12.44 -16.13 -1.41
N GLY A 40 12.09 -14.97 -1.87
CA GLY A 40 10.95 -14.87 -2.76
C GLY A 40 9.65 -15.31 -2.06
N GLY A 41 9.05 -16.39 -2.47
CA GLY A 41 7.81 -16.89 -1.87
C GLY A 41 6.58 -16.10 -2.30
N GLU A 42 5.62 -15.93 -1.41
CA GLU A 42 4.39 -15.20 -1.72
C GLU A 42 4.65 -13.77 -2.11
N ARG A 43 3.90 -13.32 -3.09
CA ARG A 43 3.92 -11.94 -3.57
C ARG A 43 2.54 -11.35 -3.41
N LEU A 44 2.49 -10.09 -3.02
CA LEU A 44 1.23 -9.35 -2.93
C LEU A 44 1.19 -8.34 -4.05
N LEU A 45 0.08 -8.35 -4.80
CA LEU A 45 -0.17 -7.33 -5.80
C LEU A 45 -0.88 -6.17 -5.12
N LEU A 46 -0.30 -4.98 -5.25
CA LEU A 46 -0.80 -3.76 -4.63
C LEU A 46 -1.07 -2.69 -5.69
N GLY A 47 -2.01 -1.82 -5.42
CA GLY A 47 -2.34 -0.72 -6.29
C GLY A 47 -2.05 0.63 -5.64
N ASP A 48 -1.65 1.61 -6.45
CA ASP A 48 -1.34 2.96 -6.00
C ASP A 48 -2.64 3.75 -5.77
N VAL A 49 -2.96 4.01 -4.52
CA VAL A 49 -4.19 4.69 -4.14
C VAL A 49 -4.24 6.14 -4.65
N ARG A 50 -3.08 6.80 -4.78
CA ARG A 50 -3.05 8.18 -5.29
C ARG A 50 -3.63 8.31 -6.70
N ARG A 51 -3.57 7.27 -7.49
CA ARG A 51 -4.14 7.26 -8.82
C ARG A 51 -5.66 7.21 -8.85
N LEU A 52 -6.28 6.91 -7.69
CA LEU A 52 -7.74 6.91 -7.57
C LEU A 52 -8.30 8.29 -7.24
N GLY A 53 -7.45 9.26 -6.96
CA GLY A 53 -7.85 10.60 -6.60
C GLY A 53 -7.61 10.94 -5.13
N PRO A 54 -7.58 12.23 -4.78
CA PRO A 54 -7.25 12.66 -3.41
C PRO A 54 -8.27 12.19 -2.37
N GLU A 55 -9.52 12.00 -2.74
CA GLU A 55 -10.56 11.53 -1.83
C GLU A 55 -10.38 10.08 -1.39
N ALA A 56 -9.59 9.30 -2.12
CA ALA A 56 -9.29 7.92 -1.75
C ALA A 56 -8.19 7.80 -0.70
N LEU A 57 -7.42 8.86 -0.48
CA LEU A 57 -6.31 8.84 0.45
C LEU A 57 -6.78 8.78 1.90
N PRO A 58 -6.13 7.97 2.75
CA PRO A 58 -6.53 7.86 4.15
C PRO A 58 -6.06 9.06 4.97
N VAL A 59 -6.74 9.29 6.09
CA VAL A 59 -6.22 10.14 7.15
C VAL A 59 -5.39 9.26 8.08
N LEU A 60 -4.14 9.65 8.31
CA LEU A 60 -3.25 8.87 9.17
C LEU A 60 -3.43 9.25 10.63
N SER A 61 -3.44 8.24 11.51
CA SER A 61 -3.42 8.47 12.95
C SER A 61 -2.03 8.92 13.40
N PRO A 62 -1.89 9.53 14.59
CA PRO A 62 -0.57 9.86 15.12
C PRO A 62 0.34 8.64 15.25
N GLU A 63 -0.21 7.48 15.59
CA GLU A 63 0.55 6.22 15.69
C GLU A 63 1.07 5.79 14.32
N GLU A 64 0.27 5.93 13.28
CA GLU A 64 0.68 5.61 11.93
C GLU A 64 1.78 6.56 11.45
N CYS A 65 1.64 7.85 11.73
CA CYS A 65 2.68 8.83 11.42
C CYS A 65 4.00 8.48 12.11
N ALA A 66 3.94 8.13 13.40
CA ALA A 66 5.12 7.75 14.15
C ALA A 66 5.79 6.51 13.56
N ALA A 67 4.99 5.50 13.20
CA ALA A 67 5.51 4.27 12.61
C ALA A 67 6.21 4.50 11.27
N LEU A 68 5.77 5.52 10.52
CA LEU A 68 6.38 5.88 9.24
C LEU A 68 7.51 6.91 9.38
N GLY A 69 7.72 7.44 10.57
CA GLY A 69 8.71 8.51 10.78
C GLY A 69 8.28 9.84 10.16
N CYS A 70 6.98 10.08 10.03
CA CYS A 70 6.44 11.33 9.52
C CYS A 70 6.19 12.32 10.66
N ILE A 71 6.25 13.62 10.34
CA ILE A 71 5.90 14.67 11.29
C ILE A 71 4.38 14.86 11.21
N PRO A 72 3.63 14.69 12.32
CA PRO A 72 2.17 14.74 12.29
C PRO A 72 1.61 16.05 11.70
N ASP A 73 2.22 17.19 12.03
CA ASP A 73 1.76 18.49 11.54
C ASP A 73 1.84 18.62 10.02
N GLU A 74 2.82 17.97 9.39
CA GLU A 74 2.96 17.97 7.94
C GLU A 74 1.88 17.11 7.26
N VAL A 75 1.37 16.12 7.97
CA VAL A 75 0.42 15.14 7.41
C VAL A 75 -1.02 15.61 7.55
N MET A 76 -1.30 16.57 8.44
CA MET A 76 -2.66 17.06 8.69
C MET A 76 -3.30 17.73 7.47
N ASP A 77 -2.52 18.49 6.70
CA ASP A 77 -3.04 19.20 5.54
C ASP A 77 -3.05 18.34 4.28
N ALA A 78 -1.99 17.57 4.08
CA ALA A 78 -1.87 16.66 2.94
C ALA A 78 -0.80 15.62 3.22
N LEU A 79 -0.98 14.41 2.70
CA LEU A 79 0.06 13.39 2.78
C LEU A 79 1.27 13.82 1.96
N PRO A 80 2.50 13.75 2.53
CA PRO A 80 3.71 14.06 1.78
C PRO A 80 3.86 13.14 0.56
N ASP A 81 4.44 13.66 -0.51
CA ASP A 81 4.68 12.88 -1.73
C ASP A 81 5.61 11.70 -1.49
N ASP A 82 6.44 11.76 -0.45
CA ASP A 82 7.33 10.65 -0.08
C ASP A 82 6.60 9.45 0.52
N VAL A 83 5.34 9.62 0.91
CA VAL A 83 4.56 8.50 1.41
C VAL A 83 3.81 7.86 0.27
N ILE A 84 4.17 6.60 -0.02
CA ILE A 84 3.46 5.78 -1.00
C ILE A 84 2.27 5.14 -0.28
N VAL A 85 1.08 5.32 -0.83
CA VAL A 85 -0.15 4.73 -0.29
C VAL A 85 -0.60 3.64 -1.24
N LEU A 86 -0.56 2.40 -0.76
CA LEU A 86 -0.91 1.23 -1.55
C LEU A 86 -2.07 0.50 -0.90
N CYS A 87 -2.84 -0.21 -1.71
CA CYS A 87 -3.91 -1.08 -1.22
C CYS A 87 -3.80 -2.45 -1.83
N ARG A 88 -4.42 -3.44 -1.19
CA ARG A 88 -4.49 -4.78 -1.76
C ARG A 88 -5.33 -4.74 -3.03
N MET A 89 -4.85 -5.40 -4.06
CA MET A 89 -5.65 -5.60 -5.25
C MET A 89 -6.34 -6.95 -5.16
N ARG A 90 -7.63 -6.96 -5.44
CA ARG A 90 -8.43 -8.17 -5.42
C ARG A 90 -8.73 -8.59 -6.85
N ILE A 91 -8.34 -9.82 -7.18
CA ILE A 91 -8.62 -10.39 -8.50
C ILE A 91 -9.32 -11.72 -8.28
N PRO A 92 -10.67 -11.75 -8.34
CA PRO A 92 -11.41 -13.00 -8.19
C PRO A 92 -11.09 -13.94 -9.35
N ARG A 93 -10.79 -15.21 -9.03
CA ARG A 93 -10.43 -16.21 -10.05
C ARG A 93 -11.53 -16.45 -11.06
N GLU A 94 -12.76 -16.50 -10.57
CA GLU A 94 -13.93 -16.82 -11.41
C GLU A 94 -14.43 -15.62 -12.20
N LYS A 95 -14.15 -14.41 -11.72
CA LYS A 95 -14.61 -13.17 -12.34
C LYS A 95 -13.50 -12.12 -12.35
N PRO A 96 -12.49 -12.29 -13.22
CA PRO A 96 -11.38 -11.32 -13.29
C PRO A 96 -11.84 -9.90 -13.59
N GLN A 97 -12.99 -9.74 -14.26
CA GLN A 97 -13.56 -8.43 -14.54
C GLN A 97 -14.02 -7.71 -13.27
N ASP A 98 -14.18 -8.41 -12.17
CA ASP A 98 -14.55 -7.84 -10.88
C ASP A 98 -13.31 -7.45 -10.06
N ALA A 99 -12.13 -7.45 -10.67
CA ALA A 99 -10.91 -7.01 -10.01
C ALA A 99 -11.03 -5.56 -9.56
N GLY A 100 -10.42 -5.25 -8.43
CA GLY A 100 -10.49 -3.91 -7.90
C GLY A 100 -9.47 -3.63 -6.79
N PHE A 101 -9.47 -2.38 -6.36
CA PHE A 101 -8.63 -1.90 -5.26
C PHE A 101 -9.40 -2.05 -3.94
N ASP A 102 -8.86 -2.83 -3.02
CA ASP A 102 -9.46 -3.04 -1.71
C ASP A 102 -8.88 -2.01 -0.73
N LEU A 103 -9.58 -0.90 -0.55
CA LEU A 103 -9.12 0.18 0.32
C LEU A 103 -9.23 -0.14 1.81
N ARG A 104 -9.77 -1.29 2.17
CA ARG A 104 -9.82 -1.73 3.56
C ARG A 104 -8.47 -2.21 4.07
N ARG A 105 -7.57 -2.56 3.17
CA ARG A 105 -6.23 -3.08 3.50
C ARG A 105 -5.18 -2.26 2.79
N LEU A 106 -4.47 -1.47 3.57
CA LEU A 106 -3.50 -0.53 3.06
C LEU A 106 -2.08 -0.94 3.45
N VAL A 107 -1.14 -0.57 2.59
CA VAL A 107 0.28 -0.63 2.89
C VAL A 107 0.83 0.77 2.66
N LEU A 108 1.42 1.34 3.69
CA LEU A 108 1.96 2.69 3.67
C LEU A 108 3.48 2.60 3.72
N VAL A 109 4.16 3.32 2.84
CA VAL A 109 5.62 3.27 2.75
C VAL A 109 6.17 4.68 2.70
N ASN A 110 7.10 4.99 3.58
CA ASN A 110 7.84 6.25 3.54
C ASN A 110 9.13 6.03 2.75
N ARG A 111 9.21 6.58 1.53
CA ARG A 111 10.37 6.41 0.65
C ARG A 111 11.64 7.02 1.20
N ARG A 112 11.53 8.00 2.09
CA ARG A 112 12.70 8.70 2.64
C ARG A 112 13.52 7.82 3.56
N ASN A 113 12.87 6.92 4.30
CA ASN A 113 13.54 6.10 5.30
C ASN A 113 13.29 4.60 5.14
N GLY A 114 12.44 4.19 4.19
CA GLY A 114 12.12 2.79 3.96
C GLY A 114 11.18 2.18 5.01
N MET A 115 10.66 2.96 5.92
CA MET A 115 9.71 2.46 6.92
C MET A 115 8.35 2.22 6.29
N ALA A 116 7.71 1.12 6.67
CA ALA A 116 6.42 0.71 6.13
C ALA A 116 5.50 0.20 7.23
N LEU A 117 4.22 0.18 6.92
CA LEU A 117 3.20 -0.19 7.87
C LEU A 117 1.97 -0.74 7.15
N GLU A 118 1.37 -1.79 7.71
CA GLU A 118 0.04 -2.22 7.32
C GLU A 118 -1.00 -1.39 8.07
N ALA A 119 -2.04 -0.95 7.37
CA ALA A 119 -3.15 -0.24 7.98
C ALA A 119 -4.47 -0.84 7.53
N GLU A 120 -5.45 -0.88 8.41
CA GLU A 120 -6.78 -1.37 8.08
C GLU A 120 -7.79 -0.23 8.18
N ARG A 121 -8.75 -0.21 7.24
CA ARG A 121 -9.85 0.75 7.21
C ARG A 121 -11.14 -0.02 6.92
N PRO A 122 -11.75 -0.65 7.95
CA PRO A 122 -12.86 -1.60 7.74
C PRO A 122 -14.05 -1.04 6.97
N GLY A 123 -14.30 0.24 7.06
CA GLY A 123 -15.42 0.86 6.34
C GLY A 123 -15.10 1.33 4.93
N ALA A 124 -13.88 1.14 4.45
CA ALA A 124 -13.47 1.64 3.15
C ALA A 124 -14.00 0.77 2.01
N PRO A 125 -14.21 1.35 0.82
CA PRO A 125 -14.81 0.61 -0.30
C PRO A 125 -13.82 -0.25 -1.07
N LEU A 126 -14.39 -1.15 -1.88
CA LEU A 126 -13.69 -1.81 -2.97
C LEU A 126 -13.96 -1.01 -4.24
N ILE A 127 -12.93 -0.53 -4.90
CA ILE A 127 -13.07 0.28 -6.11
C ILE A 127 -12.73 -0.56 -7.33
N PRO A 128 -13.65 -0.70 -8.30
CA PRO A 128 -13.38 -1.49 -9.51
C PRO A 128 -12.17 -0.98 -10.27
N LEU A 129 -11.38 -1.91 -10.79
CA LEU A 129 -10.17 -1.59 -11.55
C LEU A 129 -10.50 -0.87 -12.86
N ALA A 130 -11.60 -1.24 -13.49
CA ALA A 130 -12.07 -0.63 -14.72
C ALA A 130 -13.52 -0.20 -14.57
N PRO A 131 -13.89 1.00 -15.03
CA PRO A 131 -15.29 1.41 -14.98
C PRO A 131 -16.13 0.50 -15.86
N ARG A 132 -17.28 0.10 -15.33
CA ARG A 132 -18.25 -0.66 -16.11
C ARG A 132 -19.10 0.28 -16.93
N ARG A 133 -19.38 -0.14 -18.13
CA ARG A 133 -20.28 0.59 -19.01
C ARG A 133 -21.66 -0.03 -18.98
#